data_5930fbab5fcd6fd37fbdc707c99638f2
#
_entry.id   5930fbab5fcd6fd37fbdc707c99638f2
#
_cell.length_a   1.000
_cell.length_b   1.000
_cell.length_c   1.000
_cell.angle_alpha   90.00
_cell.angle_beta   90.00
_cell.angle_gamma   90.00
#
_symmetry.space_group_name_H-M   'P 1'
#
loop_
_entity.id
_entity.type
_entity.pdbx_description
1 polymer ?
#
loop_
_entity_poly.entity_id
_entity_poly.type
_entity_poly.pdbx_seq_one_letter_code
_entity_poly.pdbx_strand_id
1 'polypeptide(L)'
;PAMHGKIEFRNNSLIAGLGAEIYPNKPLIESNGLQSTETLNSTSVLAYLKYNTKKFHIKAYGITGENLHHLVMIGGYASYSNGTGPVTYEGIKTNSFWIDIASNSAKTAPGFFFGYTNQEGTSADRTVATIQARGINATRGVKDILRAAARVDFKQNKFRLTPELEYTAATHGNTQRDLSISGAENKVGNFRATLSAVYSF
;
A
#
# COMPACT_ATOMS: atom_id res chain seq x y z
N PRO A 1 -9.74 -15.75 12.69
CA PRO A 1 -9.87 -15.65 11.26
C PRO A 1 -9.98 -14.19 10.81
N ALA A 2 -9.42 -13.84 9.63
CA ALA A 2 -9.67 -12.56 9.00
C ALA A 2 -11.13 -12.48 8.51
N MET A 3 -11.72 -11.32 8.62
CA MET A 3 -13.07 -11.03 8.14
C MET A 3 -13.02 -9.79 7.27
N HIS A 4 -13.61 -9.86 6.08
CA HIS A 4 -13.79 -8.67 5.25
C HIS A 4 -15.20 -8.62 4.67
N GLY A 5 -15.69 -7.40 4.51
CA GLY A 5 -16.96 -7.11 3.88
C GLY A 5 -16.80 -6.07 2.79
N LYS A 6 -17.61 -6.17 1.73
CA LYS A 6 -17.58 -5.27 0.59
C LYS A 6 -18.96 -4.97 0.08
N ILE A 7 -19.23 -3.69 -0.24
CA ILE A 7 -20.41 -3.25 -0.98
C ILE A 7 -19.94 -2.70 -2.32
N GLU A 8 -20.53 -3.17 -3.41
CA GLU A 8 -20.17 -2.78 -4.77
C GLU A 8 -21.43 -2.35 -5.55
N PHE A 9 -21.34 -1.19 -6.17
CA PHE A 9 -22.28 -0.74 -7.20
C PHE A 9 -21.67 -0.99 -8.58
N ARG A 10 -22.46 -1.54 -9.49
CA ARG A 10 -22.01 -1.83 -10.87
C ARG A 10 -23.11 -1.51 -11.88
N ASN A 11 -22.69 -0.79 -12.94
CA ASN A 11 -23.48 -0.64 -14.16
C ASN A 11 -22.56 -0.74 -15.38
N ASN A 12 -23.07 -0.42 -16.60
CA ASN A 12 -22.31 -0.57 -17.85
C ASN A 12 -21.05 0.30 -17.92
N SER A 13 -20.99 1.41 -17.20
CA SER A 13 -19.89 2.38 -17.29
C SER A 13 -19.13 2.55 -15.98
N LEU A 14 -19.73 2.19 -14.85
CA LEU A 14 -19.21 2.45 -13.53
C LEU A 14 -19.20 1.19 -12.66
N ILE A 15 -18.06 0.93 -12.05
CA ILE A 15 -17.93 0.02 -10.91
C ILE A 15 -17.36 0.87 -9.77
N ALA A 16 -18.03 0.91 -8.63
CA ALA A 16 -17.55 1.60 -7.44
C ALA A 16 -17.84 0.74 -6.21
N GLY A 17 -16.91 0.68 -5.28
CA GLY A 17 -17.08 -0.12 -4.08
C GLY A 17 -16.35 0.43 -2.88
N LEU A 18 -16.87 0.06 -1.72
CA LEU A 18 -16.28 0.26 -0.41
C LEU A 18 -16.09 -1.10 0.26
N GLY A 19 -15.00 -1.28 0.96
CA GLY A 19 -14.71 -2.49 1.72
C GLY A 19 -14.08 -2.17 3.06
N ALA A 20 -14.23 -3.08 4.01
CA ALA A 20 -13.56 -3.03 5.29
C ALA A 20 -13.06 -4.42 5.67
N GLU A 21 -11.95 -4.48 6.37
CA GLU A 21 -11.33 -5.71 6.86
C GLU A 21 -10.99 -5.58 8.34
N ILE A 22 -11.20 -6.67 9.07
CA ILE A 22 -10.66 -6.88 10.42
C ILE A 22 -9.76 -8.11 10.34
N TYR A 23 -8.49 -7.94 10.67
CA TYR A 23 -7.47 -8.97 10.63
C TYR A 23 -6.86 -9.16 12.03
N PRO A 24 -7.47 -10.03 12.88
CA PRO A 24 -6.89 -10.38 14.17
C PRO A 24 -5.68 -11.32 13.96
N ASN A 25 -4.57 -10.99 14.59
CA ASN A 25 -3.35 -11.79 14.59
C ASN A 25 -2.86 -11.98 16.03
N LYS A 26 -2.38 -13.17 16.35
CA LYS A 26 -1.69 -13.48 17.60
C LYS A 26 -0.21 -13.72 17.28
N PRO A 27 0.67 -12.71 17.41
CA PRO A 27 2.07 -12.83 16.97
C PRO A 27 2.88 -13.85 17.78
N LEU A 28 2.64 -13.94 19.08
CA LEU A 28 3.33 -14.86 19.97
C LEU A 28 2.35 -15.60 20.87
N ILE A 29 2.61 -16.88 21.12
CA ILE A 29 1.87 -17.70 22.10
C ILE A 29 2.47 -17.60 23.50
N GLU A 30 3.75 -17.21 23.60
CA GLU A 30 4.50 -17.02 24.84
C GLU A 30 5.38 -15.77 24.70
N SER A 31 5.49 -15.00 25.79
CA SER A 31 6.32 -13.80 25.86
C SER A 31 6.84 -13.65 27.29
N ASN A 32 8.15 -13.43 27.47
CA ASN A 32 8.82 -13.30 28.76
C ASN A 32 8.58 -14.49 29.70
N GLY A 33 8.49 -15.72 29.15
CA GLY A 33 8.23 -16.95 29.95
C GLY A 33 6.78 -17.09 30.40
N LEU A 34 5.87 -16.23 29.95
CA LEU A 34 4.44 -16.26 30.27
C LEU A 34 3.60 -16.54 29.01
N GLN A 35 2.52 -17.30 29.21
CA GLN A 35 1.55 -17.49 28.13
C GLN A 35 0.94 -16.13 27.75
N SER A 36 1.08 -15.76 26.47
CA SER A 36 0.51 -14.52 25.97
C SER A 36 -0.91 -14.73 25.48
N THR A 37 -1.81 -13.86 25.89
CA THR A 37 -3.18 -13.74 25.35
C THR A 37 -3.33 -12.54 24.43
N GLU A 38 -2.28 -11.74 24.30
CA GLU A 38 -2.27 -10.51 23.52
C GLU A 38 -2.49 -10.76 22.03
N THR A 39 -3.37 -9.99 21.44
CA THR A 39 -3.70 -10.02 20.01
C THR A 39 -3.51 -8.66 19.39
N LEU A 40 -3.08 -8.65 18.13
CA LEU A 40 -3.06 -7.47 17.28
C LEU A 40 -4.34 -7.49 16.42
N ASN A 41 -5.25 -6.56 16.65
CA ASN A 41 -6.46 -6.38 15.84
C ASN A 41 -6.20 -5.27 14.83
N SER A 42 -5.89 -5.66 13.61
CA SER A 42 -5.64 -4.75 12.51
C SER A 42 -6.94 -4.48 11.76
N THR A 43 -7.19 -3.22 11.43
CA THR A 43 -8.37 -2.81 10.67
C THR A 43 -7.97 -2.06 9.42
N SER A 44 -8.73 -2.23 8.35
CA SER A 44 -8.56 -1.43 7.14
C SER A 44 -9.88 -1.10 6.46
N VAL A 45 -9.88 0.02 5.75
CA VAL A 45 -11.00 0.46 4.91
C VAL A 45 -10.43 0.79 3.53
N LEU A 46 -11.12 0.35 2.50
CA LEU A 46 -10.74 0.59 1.11
C LEU A 46 -11.92 1.14 0.28
N ALA A 47 -11.57 1.91 -0.74
CA ALA A 47 -12.51 2.36 -1.75
C ALA A 47 -11.90 2.17 -3.14
N TYR A 48 -12.72 1.86 -4.12
CA TYR A 48 -12.27 1.76 -5.50
C TYR A 48 -13.33 2.24 -6.48
N LEU A 49 -12.82 2.67 -7.63
CA LEU A 49 -13.62 3.16 -8.74
C LEU A 49 -13.04 2.65 -10.06
N LYS A 50 -13.90 2.20 -10.98
CA LYS A 50 -13.59 2.05 -12.39
C LYS A 50 -14.69 2.71 -13.20
N TYR A 51 -14.34 3.77 -13.92
CA TYR A 51 -15.25 4.46 -14.84
C TYR A 51 -14.76 4.27 -16.27
N ASN A 52 -15.65 3.78 -17.13
CA ASN A 52 -15.32 3.46 -18.52
C ASN A 52 -16.26 4.19 -19.47
N THR A 53 -15.69 4.91 -20.42
CA THR A 53 -16.40 5.59 -21.50
C THR A 53 -15.96 5.04 -22.85
N LYS A 54 -16.57 5.51 -23.96
CA LYS A 54 -16.10 5.17 -25.31
C LYS A 54 -14.69 5.71 -25.60
N LYS A 55 -14.27 6.82 -24.95
CA LYS A 55 -13.00 7.52 -25.24
C LYS A 55 -11.87 7.18 -24.27
N PHE A 56 -12.18 6.97 -22.99
CA PHE A 56 -11.19 6.74 -21.94
C PHE A 56 -11.76 5.90 -20.79
N HIS A 57 -10.87 5.38 -19.96
CA HIS A 57 -11.22 4.80 -18.67
C HIS A 57 -10.36 5.39 -17.56
N ILE A 58 -10.97 5.43 -16.37
CA ILE A 58 -10.32 5.81 -15.13
C ILE A 58 -10.46 4.64 -14.16
N LYS A 59 -9.38 4.31 -13.47
CA LYS A 59 -9.38 3.42 -12.31
C LYS A 59 -8.75 4.17 -11.15
N ALA A 60 -9.35 4.06 -9.98
CA ALA A 60 -8.79 4.60 -8.75
C ALA A 60 -9.01 3.62 -7.61
N TYR A 61 -8.10 3.63 -6.67
CA TYR A 61 -8.15 2.80 -5.47
C TYR A 61 -7.50 3.56 -4.33
N GLY A 62 -8.07 3.44 -3.15
CA GLY A 62 -7.50 3.95 -1.92
C GLY A 62 -7.73 2.97 -0.78
N ILE A 63 -6.77 2.88 0.12
CA ILE A 63 -6.84 2.06 1.34
C ILE A 63 -6.17 2.81 2.48
N THR A 64 -6.78 2.74 3.65
CA THR A 64 -6.20 3.18 4.91
C THR A 64 -6.39 2.08 5.95
N GLY A 65 -5.42 1.89 6.81
CA GLY A 65 -5.51 0.87 7.85
C GLY A 65 -4.20 0.65 8.58
N GLU A 66 -4.23 -0.30 9.48
CA GLU A 66 -3.09 -0.69 10.30
C GLU A 66 -2.57 -2.06 9.89
N ASN A 67 -1.24 -2.25 10.01
CA ASN A 67 -0.61 -3.56 9.75
C ASN A 67 -0.92 -4.13 8.36
N LEU A 68 -0.86 -3.30 7.32
CA LEU A 68 -1.19 -3.71 5.94
C LEU A 68 -0.07 -4.49 5.24
N HIS A 69 0.93 -4.99 5.98
CA HIS A 69 2.06 -5.72 5.40
C HIS A 69 1.66 -7.04 4.71
N HIS A 70 0.54 -7.65 5.10
CA HIS A 70 -0.03 -8.83 4.45
C HIS A 70 -0.50 -8.52 3.01
N LEU A 71 -0.81 -7.26 2.71
CA LEU A 71 -1.09 -6.74 1.37
C LEU A 71 0.18 -6.28 0.63
N VAL A 72 1.38 -6.64 1.15
CA VAL A 72 2.68 -6.26 0.57
C VAL A 72 2.97 -4.75 0.61
N MET A 73 2.29 -4.01 1.48
CA MET A 73 2.49 -2.57 1.68
C MET A 73 3.63 -2.29 2.67
N ILE A 74 4.13 -1.05 2.71
CA ILE A 74 5.00 -0.58 3.79
C ILE A 74 4.22 -0.54 5.11
N GLY A 75 4.93 -0.52 6.22
CA GLY A 75 4.33 -0.65 7.55
C GLY A 75 4.29 -2.11 8.02
N GLY A 76 3.53 -2.37 9.04
CA GLY A 76 3.43 -3.65 9.73
C GLY A 76 2.98 -3.42 11.16
N TYR A 77 3.68 -4.02 12.14
CA TYR A 77 3.36 -3.83 13.55
C TYR A 77 4.63 -3.82 14.42
N ALA A 78 4.48 -3.32 15.62
CA ALA A 78 5.51 -3.39 16.64
C ALA A 78 4.98 -4.03 17.92
N SER A 79 5.89 -4.65 18.67
CA SER A 79 5.66 -5.07 20.05
C SER A 79 6.28 -4.06 21.02
N TYR A 80 5.63 -3.88 22.15
CA TYR A 80 6.03 -2.96 23.19
C TYR A 80 6.22 -3.71 24.50
N SER A 81 7.34 -3.42 25.19
CA SER A 81 7.60 -4.01 26.50
C SER A 81 6.61 -3.45 27.55
N ASN A 82 6.05 -4.34 28.32
CA ASN A 82 5.16 -4.03 29.44
C ASN A 82 5.79 -4.43 30.80
N GLY A 83 7.09 -4.19 30.92
CA GLY A 83 7.86 -4.59 32.10
C GLY A 83 8.01 -6.11 32.21
N THR A 84 7.45 -6.71 33.24
CA THR A 84 7.50 -8.17 33.51
C THR A 84 6.35 -8.93 32.86
N GLY A 85 5.33 -8.22 32.32
CA GLY A 85 4.18 -8.81 31.66
C GLY A 85 4.45 -9.21 30.21
N PRO A 86 3.46 -9.84 29.54
CA PRO A 86 3.51 -10.09 28.11
C PRO A 86 3.64 -8.79 27.32
N VAL A 87 4.32 -8.84 26.16
CA VAL A 87 4.40 -7.70 25.25
C VAL A 87 3.04 -7.40 24.63
N THR A 88 2.73 -6.11 24.44
CA THR A 88 1.55 -5.65 23.69
C THR A 88 1.92 -5.33 22.26
N TYR A 89 0.95 -5.22 21.37
CA TYR A 89 1.17 -5.01 19.93
C TYR A 89 0.35 -3.81 19.42
N GLU A 90 0.94 -3.05 18.50
CA GLU A 90 0.23 -2.01 17.75
C GLU A 90 0.59 -2.06 16.27
N GLY A 91 -0.42 -1.86 15.43
CA GLY A 91 -0.26 -1.76 13.99
C GLY A 91 0.29 -0.39 13.58
N ILE A 92 1.20 -0.39 12.60
CA ILE A 92 1.66 0.84 11.95
C ILE A 92 0.60 1.25 10.94
N LYS A 93 0.09 2.46 11.08
CA LYS A 93 -0.91 3.04 10.19
C LYS A 93 -0.31 3.38 8.84
N THR A 94 -0.97 2.95 7.78
CA THR A 94 -0.54 3.14 6.39
C THR A 94 -1.72 3.59 5.55
N ASN A 95 -1.46 4.58 4.68
CA ASN A 95 -2.42 5.06 3.69
C ASN A 95 -1.83 4.87 2.30
N SER A 96 -2.65 4.47 1.35
CA SER A 96 -2.24 4.36 -0.04
C SER A 96 -3.38 4.72 -0.97
N PHE A 97 -3.06 5.39 -2.07
CA PHE A 97 -4.00 5.58 -3.16
C PHE A 97 -3.27 5.54 -4.51
N TRP A 98 -4.00 5.18 -5.54
CA TRP A 98 -3.53 5.32 -6.90
C TRP A 98 -4.68 5.63 -7.88
N ILE A 99 -4.32 6.23 -8.99
CA ILE A 99 -5.19 6.50 -10.12
C ILE A 99 -4.49 6.10 -11.42
N ASP A 100 -5.24 5.48 -12.32
CA ASP A 100 -4.83 5.12 -13.69
C ASP A 100 -5.86 5.68 -14.67
N ILE A 101 -5.41 6.47 -15.62
CA ILE A 101 -6.25 7.06 -16.66
C ILE A 101 -5.66 6.64 -18.00
N ALA A 102 -6.45 6.03 -18.88
CA ALA A 102 -5.97 5.69 -20.21
C ALA A 102 -7.06 5.85 -21.28
N SER A 103 -6.59 6.12 -22.50
CA SER A 103 -7.44 6.19 -23.68
C SER A 103 -7.97 4.80 -24.07
N ASN A 104 -9.20 4.75 -24.55
CA ASN A 104 -9.82 3.56 -25.15
C ASN A 104 -9.66 3.51 -26.68
N SER A 105 -8.73 4.30 -27.24
CA SER A 105 -8.44 4.28 -28.68
C SER A 105 -8.05 2.89 -29.18
N ALA A 106 -8.55 2.52 -30.34
CA ALA A 106 -8.30 1.22 -30.95
C ALA A 106 -6.87 1.06 -31.49
N LYS A 107 -6.19 2.16 -31.84
CA LYS A 107 -4.85 2.13 -32.45
C LYS A 107 -3.76 2.63 -31.51
N THR A 108 -3.93 3.82 -30.95
CA THR A 108 -2.94 4.47 -30.10
C THR A 108 -3.63 4.95 -28.82
N ALA A 109 -3.29 4.35 -27.69
CA ALA A 109 -3.94 4.61 -26.42
C ALA A 109 -2.91 5.09 -25.37
N PRO A 110 -2.73 6.41 -25.18
CA PRO A 110 -1.93 6.94 -24.09
C PRO A 110 -2.59 6.64 -22.75
N GLY A 111 -1.74 6.45 -21.74
CA GLY A 111 -2.16 6.23 -20.35
C GLY A 111 -1.20 6.85 -19.37
N PHE A 112 -1.72 7.20 -18.22
CA PHE A 112 -0.98 7.78 -17.11
C PHE A 112 -1.38 7.09 -15.80
N PHE A 113 -0.40 6.79 -14.97
CA PHE A 113 -0.57 6.23 -13.63
C PHE A 113 0.08 7.16 -12.61
N PHE A 114 -0.58 7.33 -11.46
CA PHE A 114 -0.03 7.97 -10.28
C PHE A 114 -0.42 7.17 -9.05
N GLY A 115 0.53 6.91 -8.16
CA GLY A 115 0.31 6.26 -6.87
C GLY A 115 1.14 6.88 -5.78
N TYR A 116 0.59 6.89 -4.57
CA TYR A 116 1.25 7.40 -3.37
C TYR A 116 0.89 6.52 -2.18
N THR A 117 1.88 6.23 -1.36
CA THR A 117 1.73 5.47 -0.11
C THR A 117 2.56 6.15 0.97
N ASN A 118 1.98 6.35 2.15
CA ASN A 118 2.71 6.82 3.33
C ASN A 118 2.36 5.98 4.55
N GLN A 119 3.26 5.96 5.52
CA GLN A 119 3.02 5.42 6.84
C GLN A 119 3.09 6.53 7.89
N GLU A 120 2.33 6.38 8.99
CA GLU A 120 2.16 7.41 10.04
C GLU A 120 2.69 6.97 11.40
N GLY A 121 3.24 5.74 11.50
CA GLY A 121 3.65 5.18 12.79
C GLY A 121 2.50 4.49 13.53
N THR A 122 2.66 4.36 14.83
CA THR A 122 1.69 3.77 15.77
C THR A 122 1.11 4.86 16.67
N SER A 123 0.05 4.57 17.41
CA SER A 123 -0.51 5.48 18.42
C SER A 123 0.29 5.53 19.72
N ALA A 124 1.19 4.57 19.95
CA ALA A 124 1.94 4.47 21.19
C ALA A 124 3.30 5.19 21.12
N ASP A 125 3.54 6.09 22.05
CA ASP A 125 4.87 6.62 22.37
C ASP A 125 5.49 5.83 23.53
N ARG A 126 5.90 4.60 23.25
CA ARG A 126 6.48 3.66 24.24
C ARG A 126 7.80 3.09 23.73
N THR A 127 8.50 2.39 24.62
CA THR A 127 9.71 1.67 24.24
C THR A 127 9.36 0.44 23.40
N VAL A 128 9.75 0.48 22.12
CA VAL A 128 9.57 -0.63 21.18
C VAL A 128 10.49 -1.78 21.55
N ALA A 129 9.96 -2.99 21.67
CA ALA A 129 10.74 -4.22 21.89
C ALA A 129 11.17 -4.84 20.55
N THR A 130 10.24 -5.00 19.60
CA THR A 130 10.55 -5.49 18.25
C THR A 130 9.69 -4.81 17.20
N ILE A 131 10.21 -4.71 15.97
CA ILE A 131 9.52 -4.18 14.81
C ILE A 131 9.37 -5.30 13.79
N GLN A 132 8.15 -5.59 13.38
CA GLN A 132 7.80 -6.54 12.33
C GLN A 132 7.12 -5.76 11.20
N ALA A 133 7.94 -5.08 10.38
CA ALA A 133 7.45 -4.15 9.38
C ALA A 133 8.30 -4.12 8.12
N ARG A 134 7.69 -3.70 7.00
CA ARG A 134 8.37 -3.44 5.75
C ARG A 134 8.78 -1.97 5.68
N GLY A 135 10.03 -1.72 5.30
CA GLY A 135 10.55 -0.38 5.09
C GLY A 135 10.83 0.42 6.36
N ILE A 136 10.85 -0.20 7.54
CA ILE A 136 11.11 0.45 8.83
C ILE A 136 12.01 -0.45 9.66
N ASN A 137 13.00 0.15 10.32
CA ASN A 137 13.79 -0.46 11.38
C ASN A 137 13.93 0.51 12.57
N ALA A 138 14.67 0.13 13.61
CA ALA A 138 14.79 0.92 14.84
C ALA A 138 15.41 2.32 14.63
N THR A 139 16.13 2.58 13.57
CA THR A 139 16.86 3.84 13.34
C THR A 139 16.36 4.63 12.15
N ARG A 140 15.94 3.95 11.07
CA ARG A 140 15.54 4.55 9.81
C ARG A 140 14.35 3.85 9.19
N GLY A 141 13.58 4.59 8.40
CA GLY A 141 12.46 4.01 7.68
C GLY A 141 12.09 4.80 6.43
N VAL A 142 11.16 4.22 5.68
CA VAL A 142 10.51 4.85 4.53
C VAL A 142 9.27 5.57 5.04
N LYS A 143 9.21 6.89 4.85
CA LYS A 143 8.07 7.73 5.20
C LYS A 143 6.95 7.59 4.17
N ASP A 144 7.33 7.73 2.91
CA ASP A 144 6.40 7.68 1.79
C ASP A 144 7.07 7.13 0.51
N ILE A 145 6.23 6.66 -0.39
CA ILE A 145 6.59 6.21 -1.73
C ILE A 145 5.64 6.86 -2.73
N LEU A 146 6.22 7.47 -3.77
CA LEU A 146 5.51 8.01 -4.91
C LEU A 146 5.88 7.22 -6.16
N ARG A 147 4.90 6.93 -7.01
CA ARG A 147 5.10 6.34 -8.33
C ARG A 147 4.26 7.07 -9.37
N ALA A 148 4.89 7.50 -10.45
CA ALA A 148 4.24 8.07 -11.61
C ALA A 148 4.72 7.34 -12.88
N ALA A 149 3.82 7.00 -13.79
CA ALA A 149 4.18 6.38 -15.05
C ALA A 149 3.35 6.94 -16.20
N ALA A 150 3.98 7.06 -17.36
CA ALA A 150 3.32 7.40 -18.62
C ALA A 150 3.61 6.28 -19.64
N ARG A 151 2.58 5.84 -20.34
CA ARG A 151 2.66 4.79 -21.35
C ARG A 151 1.85 5.11 -22.59
N VAL A 152 2.18 4.46 -23.70
CA VAL A 152 1.38 4.50 -24.91
C VAL A 152 1.23 3.08 -25.44
N ASP A 153 -0.02 2.60 -25.57
CA ASP A 153 -0.31 1.34 -26.25
C ASP A 153 -0.43 1.57 -27.75
N PHE A 154 0.44 0.96 -28.55
CA PHE A 154 0.29 0.83 -30.01
C PHE A 154 -0.31 -0.53 -30.31
N LYS A 155 -1.52 -0.53 -30.87
CA LYS A 155 -2.32 -1.74 -31.10
C LYS A 155 -2.49 -1.97 -32.60
N GLN A 156 -2.15 -3.17 -33.05
CA GLN A 156 -2.37 -3.59 -34.45
C GLN A 156 -2.85 -5.05 -34.47
N ASN A 157 -4.10 -5.26 -34.82
CA ASN A 157 -4.75 -6.57 -34.79
C ASN A 157 -4.60 -7.24 -33.40
N LYS A 158 -3.90 -8.38 -33.35
CA LYS A 158 -3.64 -9.17 -32.15
C LYS A 158 -2.35 -8.76 -31.41
N PHE A 159 -1.61 -7.79 -31.94
CA PHE A 159 -0.35 -7.32 -31.39
C PHE A 159 -0.49 -5.98 -30.68
N ARG A 160 0.14 -5.85 -29.53
CA ARG A 160 0.25 -4.59 -28.80
C ARG A 160 1.70 -4.36 -28.36
N LEU A 161 2.23 -3.18 -28.65
CA LEU A 161 3.52 -2.70 -28.19
C LEU A 161 3.30 -1.52 -27.23
N THR A 162 3.89 -1.58 -26.05
CA THR A 162 3.68 -0.56 -24.99
C THR A 162 5.03 -0.10 -24.46
N PRO A 163 5.60 1.01 -24.94
CA PRO A 163 6.62 1.75 -24.20
C PRO A 163 6.00 2.42 -22.97
N GLU A 164 6.73 2.34 -21.84
CA GLU A 164 6.38 2.98 -20.57
C GLU A 164 7.62 3.63 -19.98
N LEU A 165 7.47 4.84 -19.46
CA LEU A 165 8.43 5.52 -18.62
C LEU A 165 7.84 5.68 -17.22
N GLU A 166 8.56 5.21 -16.21
CA GLU A 166 8.16 5.25 -14.81
C GLU A 166 9.18 6.02 -13.98
N TYR A 167 8.70 6.82 -13.06
CA TYR A 167 9.47 7.42 -11.97
C TYR A 167 8.93 6.92 -10.64
N THR A 168 9.80 6.34 -9.82
CA THR A 168 9.50 5.94 -8.44
C THR A 168 10.43 6.67 -7.50
N ALA A 169 9.90 7.25 -6.43
CA ALA A 169 10.70 7.88 -5.39
C ALA A 169 10.22 7.46 -4.00
N ALA A 170 11.16 7.32 -3.08
CA ALA A 170 10.90 7.06 -1.67
C ALA A 170 11.58 8.12 -0.80
N THR A 171 10.84 8.63 0.19
CA THR A 171 11.39 9.51 1.22
C THR A 171 11.77 8.68 2.43
N HIS A 172 13.04 8.75 2.82
CA HIS A 172 13.59 8.10 4.00
C HIS A 172 13.82 9.12 5.09
N GLY A 173 13.70 8.71 6.35
CA GLY A 173 14.01 9.55 7.51
C GLY A 173 14.37 8.72 8.74
N ASN A 174 14.52 9.36 9.87
CA ASN A 174 14.78 8.71 11.15
C ASN A 174 13.48 8.17 11.75
N THR A 175 13.54 6.97 12.30
CA THR A 175 12.42 6.35 13.01
C THR A 175 12.27 7.01 14.39
N GLN A 176 11.07 7.50 14.67
CA GLN A 176 10.71 8.07 15.96
C GLN A 176 10.21 6.97 16.91
N ARG A 177 9.94 7.32 18.18
CA ARG A 177 9.49 6.37 19.21
C ARG A 177 8.12 5.76 18.90
N ASP A 178 7.25 6.51 18.25
CA ASP A 178 5.94 6.07 17.75
C ASP A 178 6.03 5.39 16.37
N LEU A 179 7.25 5.10 15.90
CA LEU A 179 7.55 4.56 14.56
C LEU A 179 7.13 5.44 13.38
N SER A 180 6.72 6.68 13.60
CA SER A 180 6.64 7.65 12.53
C SER A 180 8.04 7.95 11.98
N ILE A 181 8.13 8.42 10.74
CA ILE A 181 9.41 8.72 10.10
C ILE A 181 9.52 10.23 9.91
N SER A 182 10.55 10.84 10.54
CA SER A 182 10.80 12.27 10.45
C SER A 182 12.29 12.60 10.64
N GLY A 183 12.66 13.89 10.43
CA GLY A 183 14.05 14.35 10.60
C GLY A 183 15.04 13.70 9.63
N ALA A 184 16.08 14.41 9.23
CA ALA A 184 17.12 13.97 8.29
C ALA A 184 16.52 13.26 7.04
N GLU A 185 15.43 13.83 6.51
CA GLU A 185 14.71 13.25 5.37
C GLU A 185 15.58 13.30 4.12
N ASN A 186 15.62 12.17 3.40
CA ASN A 186 16.33 12.01 2.15
C ASN A 186 15.42 11.34 1.12
N LYS A 187 15.24 11.98 -0.03
CA LYS A 187 14.44 11.45 -1.13
C LYS A 187 15.33 10.76 -2.16
N VAL A 188 15.07 9.49 -2.40
CA VAL A 188 15.75 8.69 -3.41
C VAL A 188 14.77 8.38 -4.53
N GLY A 189 15.12 8.72 -5.76
CA GLY A 189 14.29 8.49 -6.95
C GLY A 189 14.99 7.63 -7.98
N ASN A 190 14.20 6.92 -8.76
CA ASN A 190 14.65 6.07 -9.86
C ASN A 190 13.74 6.22 -11.09
N PHE A 191 14.34 6.24 -12.27
CA PHE A 191 13.63 6.16 -13.56
C PHE A 191 13.78 4.76 -14.14
N ARG A 192 12.69 4.22 -14.68
CA ARG A 192 12.66 2.98 -15.42
C ARG A 192 11.97 3.16 -16.75
N ALA A 193 12.60 2.72 -17.84
CA ALA A 193 12.00 2.59 -19.15
C ALA A 193 11.69 1.11 -19.41
N THR A 194 10.49 0.80 -19.85
CA THR A 194 10.04 -0.56 -20.14
C THR A 194 9.43 -0.60 -21.53
N LEU A 195 9.69 -1.65 -22.29
CA LEU A 195 9.03 -1.95 -23.56
C LEU A 195 8.37 -3.32 -23.45
N SER A 196 7.05 -3.35 -23.52
CA SER A 196 6.26 -4.59 -23.46
C SER A 196 5.67 -4.90 -24.85
N ALA A 197 5.77 -6.15 -25.26
CA ALA A 197 5.15 -6.67 -26.48
C ALA A 197 4.18 -7.80 -26.11
N VAL A 198 2.92 -7.71 -26.52
CA VAL A 198 1.88 -8.69 -26.22
C VAL A 198 1.21 -9.14 -27.51
N TYR A 199 1.12 -10.46 -27.71
CA TYR A 199 0.37 -11.07 -28.78
C TYR A 199 -0.78 -11.87 -28.18
N SER A 200 -2.02 -11.65 -28.67
CA SER A 200 -3.23 -12.37 -28.26
C SER A 200 -3.61 -13.39 -29.34
N PHE A 201 -3.81 -14.63 -28.95
CA PHE A 201 -4.19 -15.73 -29.84
C PHE A 201 -5.66 -15.72 -30.20
#